data_87a3f338e0f4c7abcaa2a9184abd799d
#
_entry.id   87a3f338e0f4c7abcaa2a9184abd799d
#
_cell.length_a   1.000
_cell.length_b   1.000
_cell.length_c   1.000
_cell.angle_alpha   90.00
_cell.angle_beta   90.00
_cell.angle_gamma   90.00
#
_symmetry.space_group_name_H-M   'P 1'
#
loop_
_entity.id
_entity.type
_entity.pdbx_description
1 polymer ?
#
loop_
_entity_poly.entity_id
_entity_poly.type
_entity_poly.pdbx_seq_one_letter_code
_entity_poly.pdbx_strand_id
1 'polypeptide(L)' 'MNNIINLLKKFFFILIILIIPNYNSAKEILIYADSISYDEDENIIARGNAKILQMNKFIYSDLIIYNQKDDTIILPT' A
#
# COMPACT_ATOMS: atom_id res chain seq x y z
N MET A 1 -10.46 -44.40 9.55
CA MET A 1 -9.51 -43.81 8.59
C MET A 1 -10.02 -42.54 7.92
N ASN A 2 -11.26 -42.51 7.45
CA ASN A 2 -11.80 -41.32 6.79
C ASN A 2 -11.90 -40.09 7.70
N ASN A 3 -12.05 -40.29 9.01
CA ASN A 3 -12.17 -39.18 9.96
C ASN A 3 -10.86 -38.44 10.19
N ILE A 4 -9.74 -39.16 10.09
CA ILE A 4 -8.43 -38.56 10.28
C ILE A 4 -8.06 -37.66 9.07
N ILE A 5 -8.39 -38.13 7.87
CA ILE A 5 -8.14 -37.38 6.64
C ILE A 5 -8.97 -36.09 6.58
N ASN A 6 -10.24 -36.18 7.03
CA ASN A 6 -11.11 -35.01 7.09
C ASN A 6 -10.65 -34.02 8.15
N LEU A 7 -10.14 -34.50 9.27
CA LEU A 7 -9.61 -33.63 10.32
C LEU A 7 -8.35 -32.92 9.87
N LEU A 8 -7.47 -33.62 9.14
CA LEU A 8 -6.26 -33.03 8.58
C LEU A 8 -6.58 -31.96 7.54
N LYS A 9 -7.59 -32.20 6.71
CA LYS A 9 -8.01 -31.22 5.72
C LYS A 9 -8.57 -29.97 6.38
N LYS A 10 -9.34 -30.10 7.43
CA LYS A 10 -9.88 -28.97 8.18
C LYS A 10 -8.76 -28.20 8.88
N PHE A 11 -7.81 -28.91 9.45
CA PHE A 11 -6.66 -28.27 10.10
C PHE A 11 -5.81 -27.51 9.10
N PHE A 12 -5.58 -28.05 7.93
CA PHE A 12 -4.83 -27.40 6.86
C PHE A 12 -5.54 -26.14 6.36
N PHE A 13 -6.85 -26.19 6.25
CA PHE A 13 -7.66 -25.05 5.82
C PHE A 13 -7.60 -23.92 6.86
N ILE A 14 -7.67 -24.24 8.13
CA ILE A 14 -7.55 -23.26 9.21
C ILE A 14 -6.17 -22.62 9.22
N LEU A 15 -5.14 -23.40 8.93
CA LEU A 15 -3.77 -22.91 8.87
C LEU A 15 -3.57 -21.89 7.74
N ILE A 16 -4.21 -22.10 6.60
CA ILE A 16 -4.17 -21.16 5.48
C ILE A 16 -4.84 -19.84 5.86
N ILE A 17 -5.96 -19.89 6.55
CA ILE A 17 -6.68 -18.69 6.98
C ILE A 17 -5.83 -17.86 7.97
N LEU A 18 -5.03 -18.51 8.81
CA LEU A 18 -4.18 -17.82 9.75
C LEU A 18 -2.99 -17.06 9.07
N ILE A 19 -2.63 -17.47 7.87
CA ILE A 19 -1.52 -16.83 7.14
C ILE A 19 -1.97 -15.58 6.39
N ILE A 20 -3.24 -15.50 6.00
CA ILE A 20 -3.79 -14.41 5.20
C ILE A 20 -3.96 -13.07 5.95
N PRO A 21 -4.23 -13.02 7.26
CA PRO A 21 -4.59 -11.74 7.91
C PRO A 21 -3.50 -10.70 8.03
N ASN A 22 -2.27 -11.02 7.71
CA ASN A 22 -1.16 -10.08 7.88
C ASN A 22 -1.07 -9.04 6.76
N TYR A 23 -1.98 -9.08 5.80
CA TYR A 23 -1.98 -8.14 4.68
C TYR A 23 -2.45 -6.74 5.03
N ASN A 24 -3.18 -6.59 6.13
CA ASN A 24 -3.85 -5.33 6.44
C ASN A 24 -2.98 -4.33 7.19
N SER A 25 -1.73 -4.67 7.49
CA SER A 25 -0.83 -3.78 8.20
C SER A 25 -0.04 -2.86 7.27
N ALA A 26 -0.14 -3.04 5.97
CA ALA A 26 0.56 -2.21 5.01
C ALA A 26 -0.06 -0.81 5.00
N LYS A 27 0.80 0.21 5.04
CA LYS A 27 0.36 1.59 4.89
C LYS A 27 -0.16 1.79 3.48
N GLU A 28 -1.43 2.09 3.36
CA GLU A 28 -2.04 2.37 2.08
C GLU A 28 -1.90 3.84 1.75
N ILE A 29 -1.29 4.13 0.60
CA ILE A 29 -1.11 5.49 0.11
C ILE A 29 -1.80 5.60 -1.25
N LEU A 30 -2.69 6.57 -1.37
CA LEU A 30 -3.38 6.87 -2.62
C LEU A 30 -2.88 8.21 -3.13
N ILE A 31 -2.45 8.23 -4.39
CA ILE A 31 -1.91 9.43 -5.01
C ILE A 31 -2.74 9.75 -6.24
N TYR A 32 -3.24 10.97 -6.32
CA TYR A 32 -4.00 11.48 -7.45
C TYR A 32 -3.32 12.73 -8.00
N ALA A 33 -3.29 12.86 -9.30
CA ALA A 33 -2.74 14.04 -9.94
C ALA A 33 -3.13 14.07 -11.42
N ASP A 34 -2.94 15.20 -12.07
CA ASP A 34 -3.15 15.30 -13.51
C ASP A 34 -2.10 14.51 -14.27
N SER A 35 -0.89 14.43 -13.73
CA SER A 35 0.22 13.72 -14.33
C SER A 35 1.04 13.02 -13.24
N ILE A 36 1.34 11.75 -13.45
CA ILE A 36 2.15 10.96 -12.53
C ILE A 36 3.31 10.36 -13.30
N SER A 37 4.52 10.55 -12.79
CA SER A 37 5.72 9.97 -13.38
C SER A 37 6.59 9.36 -12.30
N TYR A 38 7.57 8.58 -12.72
CA TYR A 38 8.48 7.86 -11.82
C TYR A 38 9.91 8.16 -12.24
N ASP A 39 10.81 8.28 -11.26
CA ASP A 39 12.23 8.45 -11.56
C ASP A 39 13.02 7.22 -11.13
N GLU A 40 14.34 7.25 -11.34
CA GLU A 40 15.22 6.13 -11.05
C GLU A 40 15.44 5.89 -9.56
N ASP A 41 15.15 6.87 -8.71
CA ASP A 41 15.37 6.80 -7.26
C ASP A 41 14.10 6.38 -6.51
N GLU A 42 13.16 5.75 -7.19
CA GLU A 42 11.90 5.28 -6.63
C GLU A 42 11.00 6.42 -6.15
N ASN A 43 11.15 7.59 -6.74
CA ASN A 43 10.24 8.70 -6.47
C ASN A 43 9.03 8.64 -7.40
N ILE A 44 7.87 8.91 -6.83
CA ILE A 44 6.65 9.16 -7.57
C ILE A 44 6.46 10.68 -7.64
N ILE A 45 6.39 11.21 -8.86
CA ILE A 45 6.24 12.64 -9.07
C ILE A 45 4.83 12.91 -9.56
N ALA A 46 4.05 13.56 -8.73
CA ALA A 46 2.65 13.90 -9.03
C ALA A 46 2.55 15.41 -9.30
N ARG A 47 2.11 15.75 -10.49
CA ARG A 47 2.03 17.15 -10.94
C ARG A 47 0.61 17.51 -11.32
N GLY A 48 0.22 18.70 -10.91
CA GLY A 48 -1.09 19.28 -11.24
C GLY A 48 -2.20 18.71 -10.36
N ASN A 49 -2.76 19.56 -9.53
CA ASN A 49 -3.82 19.19 -8.60
C ASN A 49 -3.50 17.90 -7.85
N ALA A 50 -2.28 17.81 -7.38
CA ALA A 50 -1.79 16.60 -6.74
C ALA A 50 -2.40 16.45 -5.34
N LYS A 51 -2.76 15.22 -5.02
CA LYS A 51 -3.34 14.88 -3.74
C LYS A 51 -2.80 13.55 -3.26
N ILE A 52 -2.35 13.49 -2.02
CA ILE A 52 -1.98 12.26 -1.34
C ILE A 52 -2.94 12.02 -0.19
N LEU A 53 -3.47 10.81 -0.12
CA LEU A 53 -4.19 10.32 1.03
C LEU A 53 -3.37 9.24 1.69
N GLN A 54 -2.94 9.48 2.92
CA GLN A 54 -2.21 8.52 3.73
C GLN A 54 -2.85 8.45 5.09
N MET A 55 -3.35 7.27 5.47
CA MET A 55 -4.15 7.10 6.68
C MET A 55 -5.34 8.06 6.66
N ASN A 56 -5.44 8.96 7.63
CA ASN A 56 -6.52 9.96 7.68
C ASN A 56 -6.04 11.34 7.29
N LYS A 57 -4.90 11.44 6.60
CA LYS A 57 -4.31 12.71 6.23
C LYS A 57 -4.42 12.95 4.74
N PHE A 58 -4.87 14.15 4.38
CA PHE A 58 -4.89 14.62 3.00
C PHE A 58 -3.83 15.70 2.81
N ILE A 59 -3.06 15.57 1.74
CA ILE A 59 -2.10 16.59 1.35
C ILE A 59 -2.41 17.01 -0.07
N TYR A 60 -2.58 18.33 -0.27
CA TYR A 60 -2.84 18.93 -1.58
C TYR A 60 -1.70 19.82 -1.96
N SER A 61 -1.24 19.72 -3.20
CA SER A 61 -0.19 20.60 -3.73
C SER A 61 -0.21 20.56 -5.26
N ASP A 62 0.41 21.53 -5.90
CA ASP A 62 0.59 21.49 -7.35
C ASP A 62 1.65 20.48 -7.75
N LEU A 63 2.53 20.14 -6.83
CA LEU A 63 3.59 19.16 -7.05
C LEU A 63 3.81 18.40 -5.76
N ILE A 64 3.79 17.07 -5.84
CA ILE A 64 4.12 16.21 -4.71
C ILE A 64 5.14 15.19 -5.21
N ILE A 65 6.25 15.06 -4.50
CA ILE A 65 7.23 14.00 -4.74
C ILE A 65 7.21 13.06 -3.55
N TYR A 66 6.86 11.81 -3.81
CA TYR A 66 6.83 10.79 -2.78
C TYR A 66 7.92 9.76 -3.04
N ASN A 67 8.82 9.59 -2.07
CA ASN A 67 9.86 8.58 -2.14
C ASN A 67 9.37 7.29 -1.47
N GLN A 68 9.22 6.22 -2.26
CA GLN A 68 8.71 4.95 -1.77
C GLN A 68 9.68 4.26 -0.83
N LYS A 69 10.96 4.43 -1.06
CA LYS A 69 11.99 3.75 -0.28
C LYS A 69 12.06 4.30 1.14
N ASP A 70 12.04 5.61 1.27
CA ASP A 70 12.19 6.29 2.56
C ASP A 70 10.87 6.68 3.19
N ASP A 71 9.75 6.46 2.49
CA ASP A 71 8.41 6.89 2.92
C ASP A 71 8.38 8.36 3.27
N THR A 72 8.97 9.20 2.40
CA THR A 72 9.03 10.64 2.60
C THR A 72 8.25 11.37 1.52
N ILE A 73 7.65 12.49 1.92
CA ILE A 73 6.89 13.35 1.03
C ILE A 73 7.57 14.70 0.95
N ILE A 74 7.84 15.15 -0.26
CA ILE A 74 8.49 16.45 -0.51
C ILE A 74 7.48 17.34 -1.23
N LEU A 75 7.25 18.51 -0.69
CA LEU A 75 6.38 19.52 -1.25
C LEU A 75 7.19 20.73 -1.68
N PRO A 76 6.74 21.47 -2.72
CA PRO A 76 7.40 22.71 -3.07
C PRO A 76 7.20 23.75 -1.97
N THR A 77 8.21 24.52 -1.70
CA THR A 77 8.15 25.57 -0.70
C THR A 77 7.64 26.88 -1.31
#